data_3e4f1c8b9bcdf0ef876dd75f94f3ba27
#
_entry.id   3e4f1c8b9bcdf0ef876dd75f94f3ba27
#
_cell.length_a   1.000
_cell.length_b   1.000
_cell.length_c   1.000
_cell.angle_alpha   90.00
_cell.angle_beta   90.00
_cell.angle_gamma   90.00
#
_symmetry.space_group_name_H-M   'P 1'
#
loop_
_entity.id
_entity.type
_entity.pdbx_description
1 polymer ?
#
loop_
_entity_poly.entity_id
_entity_poly.type
_entity_poly.pdbx_seq_one_letter_code
_entity_poly.pdbx_strand_id
1 'polypeptide(L)'
;VMSKYDESQIQEDEVVIDLGVLFSDMWRGFKKYWLPIVLIVLICTIGSMTLTMFFYTPMYRAEATFTVTPSSNANYDDYTYNYNSSTASLMANTFPYIIESSLLQDIIKEDLGVDEIQADITAEAVENANIFSLTVTSQDGAWSYEVLMSVMENYPQVARYVIGDSTMNLLAEPSVPEEPYNATSYLRNGGI
;
A
#
# COMPACT_ATOMS: atom_id res chain seq x y z
N VAL A 1 -39.21 -79.68 15.47
CA VAL A 1 -38.00 -79.50 14.71
C VAL A 1 -37.79 -77.96 14.56
N MET A 2 -37.02 -77.39 15.50
CA MET A 2 -36.66 -75.97 15.45
C MET A 2 -35.22 -75.85 14.99
N SER A 3 -35.04 -75.20 13.84
CA SER A 3 -33.75 -74.93 13.25
C SER A 3 -33.02 -73.88 14.08
N LYS A 4 -31.84 -74.24 14.52
CA LYS A 4 -30.87 -73.44 15.26
C LYS A 4 -30.21 -72.51 14.20
N TYR A 5 -30.56 -71.21 14.20
CA TYR A 5 -29.81 -70.25 13.43
C TYR A 5 -28.48 -69.96 14.10
N ASP A 6 -27.44 -70.20 13.37
CA ASP A 6 -26.04 -70.00 13.74
C ASP A 6 -25.73 -68.52 13.72
N GLU A 7 -25.58 -67.93 14.87
CA GLU A 7 -25.29 -66.52 15.13
C GLU A 7 -23.78 -66.27 15.26
N SER A 8 -23.01 -66.83 14.36
CA SER A 8 -21.56 -66.64 14.39
C SER A 8 -21.05 -66.39 13.01
N GLN A 9 -20.90 -65.17 12.63
CA GLN A 9 -19.98 -64.62 11.62
C GLN A 9 -20.39 -63.18 11.22
N ILE A 10 -20.58 -62.29 12.21
CA ILE A 10 -20.36 -60.89 11.91
C ILE A 10 -19.01 -60.54 12.56
N GLN A 11 -17.95 -60.91 11.85
CA GLN A 11 -16.62 -60.43 12.15
C GLN A 11 -16.59 -59.02 11.55
N GLU A 12 -16.82 -58.02 12.42
CA GLU A 12 -16.49 -56.63 12.08
C GLU A 12 -14.99 -56.60 11.80
N ASP A 13 -14.61 -56.52 10.53
CA ASP A 13 -13.25 -56.15 10.15
C ASP A 13 -12.98 -54.74 10.69
N GLU A 14 -12.58 -54.68 11.97
CA GLU A 14 -11.92 -53.48 12.47
C GLU A 14 -10.68 -53.27 11.57
N VAL A 15 -10.80 -52.35 10.65
CA VAL A 15 -9.65 -51.87 9.90
C VAL A 15 -8.74 -51.13 10.86
N VAL A 16 -7.91 -51.88 11.58
CA VAL A 16 -6.85 -51.32 12.40
C VAL A 16 -5.83 -50.69 11.47
N ILE A 17 -5.95 -49.38 11.26
CA ILE A 17 -4.97 -48.61 10.47
C ILE A 17 -3.68 -48.61 11.31
N ASP A 18 -2.75 -49.47 10.96
CA ASP A 18 -1.41 -49.46 11.55
C ASP A 18 -0.64 -48.25 11.06
N LEU A 19 -0.58 -47.22 11.89
CA LEU A 19 0.14 -45.99 11.61
C LEU A 19 1.62 -46.22 11.32
N GLY A 20 2.21 -47.29 11.85
CA GLY A 20 3.60 -47.69 11.58
C GLY A 20 3.80 -48.15 10.13
N VAL A 21 2.86 -48.98 9.63
CA VAL A 21 2.87 -49.44 8.24
C VAL A 21 2.62 -48.24 7.29
N LEU A 22 1.64 -47.39 7.59
CA LEU A 22 1.35 -46.21 6.83
C LEU A 22 2.57 -45.27 6.71
N PHE A 23 3.25 -45.05 7.83
CA PHE A 23 4.46 -44.22 7.88
C PHE A 23 5.63 -44.83 7.10
N SER A 24 5.80 -46.17 7.18
CA SER A 24 6.85 -46.87 6.43
C SER A 24 6.62 -46.84 4.92
N ASP A 25 5.37 -47.00 4.50
CA ASP A 25 5.00 -46.96 3.08
C ASP A 25 5.10 -45.55 2.52
N MET A 26 4.71 -44.54 3.29
CA MET A 26 4.92 -43.14 2.97
C MET A 26 6.42 -42.81 2.82
N TRP A 27 7.27 -43.33 3.72
CA TRP A 27 8.73 -43.15 3.67
C TRP A 27 9.36 -43.84 2.48
N ARG A 28 8.88 -45.03 2.11
CA ARG A 28 9.32 -45.75 0.92
C ARG A 28 8.89 -45.02 -0.35
N GLY A 29 7.67 -44.49 -0.39
CA GLY A 29 7.14 -43.68 -1.47
C GLY A 29 7.96 -42.40 -1.64
N PHE A 30 8.27 -41.73 -0.54
CA PHE A 30 9.10 -40.52 -0.53
C PHE A 30 10.51 -40.81 -1.07
N LYS A 31 11.18 -41.86 -0.63
CA LYS A 31 12.49 -42.24 -1.16
C LYS A 31 12.49 -42.55 -2.66
N LYS A 32 11.41 -43.14 -3.17
CA LYS A 32 11.27 -43.51 -4.58
C LYS A 32 11.00 -42.28 -5.44
N TYR A 33 10.21 -41.32 -4.95
CA TYR A 33 9.74 -40.16 -5.70
C TYR A 33 10.37 -38.83 -5.26
N TRP A 34 11.40 -38.85 -4.39
CA TRP A 34 12.02 -37.64 -3.89
C TRP A 34 12.61 -36.76 -5.00
N LEU A 35 13.21 -37.40 -6.02
CA LEU A 35 13.86 -36.69 -7.13
C LEU A 35 12.85 -35.92 -7.99
N PRO A 36 11.72 -36.52 -8.47
CA PRO A 36 10.69 -35.74 -9.17
C PRO A 36 10.02 -34.70 -8.28
N ILE A 37 9.85 -34.96 -6.97
CA ILE A 37 9.28 -33.96 -6.03
C ILE A 37 10.21 -32.75 -5.94
N VAL A 38 11.51 -32.97 -5.72
CA VAL A 38 12.49 -31.88 -5.66
C VAL A 38 12.54 -31.11 -6.98
N LEU A 39 12.47 -31.81 -8.11
CA LEU A 39 12.48 -31.18 -9.42
C LEU A 39 11.26 -30.31 -9.65
N ILE A 40 10.05 -30.77 -9.25
CA ILE A 40 8.82 -29.98 -9.34
C ILE A 40 8.91 -28.73 -8.44
N VAL A 41 9.35 -28.89 -7.19
CA VAL A 41 9.52 -27.77 -6.26
C VAL A 41 10.50 -26.74 -6.84
N LEU A 42 11.61 -27.20 -7.41
CA LEU A 42 12.63 -26.33 -8.01
C LEU A 42 12.07 -25.57 -9.22
N ILE A 43 11.31 -26.25 -10.10
CA ILE A 43 10.65 -25.61 -11.25
C ILE A 43 9.64 -24.57 -10.78
N CYS A 44 8.81 -24.90 -9.77
CA CYS A 44 7.83 -23.97 -9.21
C CYS A 44 8.50 -22.75 -8.57
N THR A 45 9.60 -22.96 -7.85
CA THR A 45 10.36 -21.87 -7.19
C THR A 45 10.98 -20.94 -8.24
N ILE A 46 11.66 -21.50 -9.24
CA ILE A 46 12.25 -20.70 -10.33
C ILE A 46 11.15 -20.01 -11.14
N GLY A 47 10.04 -20.70 -11.43
CA GLY A 47 8.90 -20.13 -12.13
C GLY A 47 8.28 -18.95 -11.37
N SER A 48 8.07 -19.07 -10.06
CA SER A 48 7.52 -17.99 -9.24
C SER A 48 8.48 -16.78 -9.14
N MET A 49 9.79 -17.04 -8.99
CA MET A 49 10.79 -15.97 -9.00
C MET A 49 10.83 -15.21 -10.33
N THR A 50 10.79 -15.94 -11.44
CA THR A 50 10.80 -15.33 -12.80
C THR A 50 9.56 -14.50 -13.05
N LEU A 51 8.38 -15.01 -12.68
CA LEU A 51 7.13 -14.26 -12.77
C LEU A 51 7.15 -12.99 -11.92
N THR A 52 7.62 -13.08 -10.68
CA THR A 52 7.73 -11.92 -9.78
C THR A 52 8.67 -10.86 -10.38
N MET A 53 9.79 -11.28 -10.96
CA MET A 53 10.77 -10.37 -11.55
C MET A 53 10.23 -9.71 -12.83
N PHE A 54 9.41 -10.43 -13.62
CA PHE A 54 8.87 -9.94 -14.88
C PHE A 54 7.70 -8.96 -14.69
N PHE A 55 6.89 -9.17 -13.63
CA PHE A 55 5.73 -8.34 -13.32
C PHE A 55 6.01 -7.27 -12.25
N TYR A 56 7.24 -7.22 -11.70
CA TYR A 56 7.60 -6.22 -10.72
C TYR A 56 7.85 -4.88 -11.39
N THR A 57 7.01 -3.91 -11.05
CA THR A 57 7.22 -2.52 -11.42
C THR A 57 7.66 -1.76 -10.16
N PRO A 58 8.89 -1.26 -10.10
CA PRO A 58 9.33 -0.45 -8.97
C PRO A 58 8.50 0.83 -8.91
N MET A 59 8.01 1.17 -7.72
CA MET A 59 7.26 2.38 -7.47
C MET A 59 7.96 3.18 -6.37
N TYR A 60 8.15 4.44 -6.62
CA TYR A 60 8.80 5.38 -5.72
C TYR A 60 7.77 6.31 -5.11
N ARG A 61 7.95 6.62 -3.84
CA ARG A 61 7.03 7.46 -3.09
C ARG A 61 7.75 8.67 -2.53
N ALA A 62 7.33 9.86 -2.95
CA ALA A 62 7.70 11.12 -2.33
C ALA A 62 6.56 11.56 -1.40
N GLU A 63 6.90 12.03 -0.20
CA GLU A 63 5.93 12.41 0.81
C GLU A 63 6.32 13.76 1.43
N ALA A 64 5.29 14.60 1.67
CA ALA A 64 5.41 15.83 2.40
C ALA A 64 4.34 15.92 3.47
N THR A 65 4.74 16.31 4.68
CA THR A 65 3.81 16.57 5.78
C THR A 65 3.88 18.06 6.14
N PHE A 66 2.72 18.70 6.22
CA PHE A 66 2.63 20.13 6.48
C PHE A 66 1.40 20.49 7.29
N THR A 67 1.40 21.71 7.82
CA THR A 67 0.22 22.33 8.43
C THR A 67 -0.27 23.45 7.53
N VAL A 68 -1.60 23.65 7.48
CA VAL A 68 -2.22 24.77 6.76
C VAL A 68 -2.83 25.71 7.78
N THR A 69 -2.42 26.98 7.74
CA THR A 69 -2.92 28.03 8.62
C THR A 69 -3.66 29.08 7.78
N PRO A 70 -4.92 29.43 8.10
CA PRO A 70 -5.59 30.53 7.43
C PRO A 70 -4.84 31.83 7.72
N SER A 71 -4.57 32.61 6.68
CA SER A 71 -4.05 33.97 6.85
C SER A 71 -5.17 34.88 7.30
N SER A 72 -5.50 34.86 8.59
CA SER A 72 -6.36 35.90 9.16
C SER A 72 -5.55 37.19 9.30
N ASN A 73 -5.99 38.26 8.66
CA ASN A 73 -5.52 39.62 8.94
C ASN A 73 -5.98 40.09 10.36
N ALA A 74 -5.78 39.27 11.38
CA ALA A 74 -6.10 39.61 12.75
C ALA A 74 -4.90 40.33 13.38
N ASN A 75 -5.13 41.56 13.81
CA ASN A 75 -4.21 42.38 14.59
C ASN A 75 -3.49 41.55 15.65
N TYR A 76 -2.19 41.75 15.75
CA TYR A 76 -1.18 41.03 16.49
C TYR A 76 -1.28 41.03 18.04
N ASP A 77 -2.45 41.27 18.63
CA ASP A 77 -2.56 41.49 20.09
C ASP A 77 -3.30 40.39 20.87
N ASP A 78 -3.69 39.28 20.26
CA ASP A 78 -4.29 38.17 21.02
C ASP A 78 -3.60 36.85 20.75
N TYR A 79 -2.72 36.45 21.68
CA TYR A 79 -2.08 35.12 21.74
C TYR A 79 -3.06 33.97 22.02
N THR A 80 -4.31 34.17 21.78
CA THR A 80 -5.29 33.08 21.80
C THR A 80 -5.21 32.35 20.47
N TYR A 81 -4.40 31.30 20.42
CA TYR A 81 -4.54 30.22 19.49
C TYR A 81 -5.93 29.58 19.65
N ASN A 82 -6.95 30.32 19.28
CA ASN A 82 -8.26 29.73 19.05
C ASN A 82 -8.16 28.90 17.77
N TYR A 83 -7.50 27.74 17.91
CA TYR A 83 -7.59 26.67 16.95
C TYR A 83 -9.08 26.31 16.84
N ASN A 84 -9.74 26.95 15.89
CA ASN A 84 -11.14 26.67 15.65
C ASN A 84 -11.22 25.27 15.00
N SER A 85 -11.56 24.28 15.81
CA SER A 85 -11.71 22.88 15.37
C SER A 85 -12.61 22.75 14.14
N SER A 86 -13.56 23.67 13.98
CA SER A 86 -14.44 23.70 12.80
C SER A 86 -13.68 24.09 11.53
N THR A 87 -12.75 25.03 11.59
CA THR A 87 -11.92 25.43 10.46
C THR A 87 -10.93 24.32 10.07
N ALA A 88 -10.31 23.68 11.06
CA ALA A 88 -9.43 22.55 10.81
C ALA A 88 -10.18 21.37 10.16
N SER A 89 -11.40 21.07 10.64
CA SER A 89 -12.24 20.03 10.06
C SER A 89 -12.67 20.39 8.63
N LEU A 90 -13.00 21.66 8.38
CA LEU A 90 -13.32 22.12 7.04
C LEU A 90 -12.12 21.94 6.08
N MET A 91 -10.94 22.36 6.51
CA MET A 91 -9.71 22.19 5.74
C MET A 91 -9.40 20.72 5.50
N ALA A 92 -9.50 19.87 6.53
CA ALA A 92 -9.26 18.44 6.41
C ALA A 92 -10.20 17.78 5.39
N ASN A 93 -11.46 18.18 5.41
CA ASN A 93 -12.44 17.64 4.47
C ASN A 93 -12.29 18.18 3.04
N THR A 94 -11.78 19.39 2.85
CA THR A 94 -11.65 20.01 1.52
C THR A 94 -10.31 19.72 0.86
N PHE A 95 -9.28 19.41 1.62
CA PHE A 95 -7.94 19.19 1.10
C PHE A 95 -7.85 18.12 0.01
N PRO A 96 -8.37 16.89 0.18
CA PRO A 96 -8.35 15.89 -0.89
C PRO A 96 -9.08 16.37 -2.15
N TYR A 97 -10.23 17.02 -2.01
CA TYR A 97 -11.00 17.51 -3.16
C TYR A 97 -10.27 18.59 -3.96
N ILE A 98 -9.47 19.43 -3.29
CA ILE A 98 -8.66 20.45 -3.97
C ILE A 98 -7.54 19.76 -4.75
N ILE A 99 -6.87 18.77 -4.16
CA ILE A 99 -5.79 18.01 -4.80
C ILE A 99 -6.32 17.24 -6.03
N GLU A 100 -7.51 16.65 -5.92
CA GLU A 100 -8.15 15.90 -7.03
C GLU A 100 -8.83 16.82 -8.05
N SER A 101 -8.90 18.13 -7.81
CA SER A 101 -9.58 19.05 -8.72
C SER A 101 -8.90 19.14 -10.09
N SER A 102 -9.72 19.16 -11.14
CA SER A 102 -9.20 19.33 -12.52
C SER A 102 -8.41 20.64 -12.68
N LEU A 103 -8.79 21.69 -11.95
CA LEU A 103 -8.09 22.97 -11.99
C LEU A 103 -6.63 22.83 -11.52
N LEU A 104 -6.40 22.18 -10.38
CA LEU A 104 -5.04 21.96 -9.88
C LEU A 104 -4.27 21.01 -10.80
N GLN A 105 -4.90 19.96 -11.27
CA GLN A 105 -4.29 19.01 -12.21
C GLN A 105 -3.83 19.69 -13.50
N ASP A 106 -4.63 20.60 -14.06
CA ASP A 106 -4.28 21.32 -15.28
C ASP A 106 -3.13 22.32 -15.05
N ILE A 107 -3.10 22.99 -13.89
CA ILE A 107 -1.98 23.85 -13.49
C ILE A 107 -0.68 23.05 -13.35
N ILE A 108 -0.73 21.88 -12.71
CA ILE A 108 0.45 21.00 -12.55
C ILE A 108 0.96 20.51 -13.90
N LYS A 109 0.06 20.14 -14.82
CA LYS A 109 0.45 19.74 -16.18
C LYS A 109 1.14 20.88 -16.94
N GLU A 110 0.63 22.09 -16.82
CA GLU A 110 1.22 23.29 -17.43
C GLU A 110 2.60 23.58 -16.82
N ASP A 111 2.71 23.53 -15.51
CA ASP A 111 3.95 23.77 -14.75
C ASP A 111 5.05 22.77 -15.11
N LEU A 112 4.70 21.49 -15.19
CA LEU A 112 5.61 20.39 -15.54
C LEU A 112 5.80 20.21 -17.07
N GLY A 113 5.00 20.89 -17.89
CA GLY A 113 5.07 20.80 -19.35
C GLY A 113 4.65 19.45 -19.90
N VAL A 114 3.68 18.78 -19.31
CA VAL A 114 3.21 17.44 -19.69
C VAL A 114 1.72 17.43 -20.01
N ASP A 115 1.32 16.54 -20.90
CA ASP A 115 -0.09 16.34 -21.23
C ASP A 115 -0.82 15.49 -20.18
N GLU A 116 -0.08 14.60 -19.49
CA GLU A 116 -0.61 13.68 -18.50
C GLU A 116 0.38 13.49 -17.35
N ILE A 117 -0.12 13.54 -16.10
CA ILE A 117 0.68 13.30 -14.90
C ILE A 117 0.75 11.78 -14.68
N GLN A 118 1.89 11.17 -15.01
CA GLN A 118 2.15 9.75 -14.78
C GLN A 118 2.56 9.47 -13.33
N ALA A 119 1.73 9.90 -12.39
CA ALA A 119 1.91 9.71 -10.96
C ALA A 119 0.55 9.62 -10.28
N ASP A 120 0.49 8.86 -9.19
CA ASP A 120 -0.66 8.81 -8.30
C ASP A 120 -0.46 9.80 -7.15
N ILE A 121 -1.40 10.72 -6.99
CA ILE A 121 -1.34 11.79 -5.99
C ILE A 121 -2.40 11.49 -4.94
N THR A 122 -1.98 11.20 -3.73
CA THR A 122 -2.85 10.90 -2.60
C THR A 122 -2.70 11.97 -1.52
N ALA A 123 -3.83 12.48 -1.05
CA ALA A 123 -3.89 13.50 -0.01
C ALA A 123 -4.64 12.97 1.21
N GLU A 124 -4.03 13.04 2.36
CA GLU A 124 -4.61 12.63 3.64
C GLU A 124 -4.59 13.78 4.63
N ALA A 125 -5.62 13.88 5.45
CA ALA A 125 -5.71 14.83 6.53
C ALA A 125 -5.92 14.08 7.85
N VAL A 126 -5.19 14.48 8.88
CA VAL A 126 -5.39 13.94 10.22
C VAL A 126 -6.58 14.64 10.87
N GLU A 127 -7.63 13.87 11.16
CA GLU A 127 -8.84 14.40 11.81
C GLU A 127 -8.49 15.11 13.14
N ASN A 128 -9.10 16.28 13.34
CA ASN A 128 -8.90 17.14 14.52
C ASN A 128 -7.45 17.65 14.72
N ALA A 129 -6.60 17.46 13.74
CA ALA A 129 -5.28 18.06 13.68
C ALA A 129 -5.17 18.88 12.39
N ASN A 130 -4.39 19.96 12.45
CA ASN A 130 -4.10 20.77 11.27
C ASN A 130 -2.87 20.22 10.54
N ILE A 131 -2.84 18.91 10.38
CA ILE A 131 -1.72 18.16 9.76
C ILE A 131 -2.24 17.46 8.51
N PHE A 132 -1.53 17.68 7.43
CA PHE A 132 -1.84 17.13 6.11
C PHE A 132 -0.63 16.37 5.60
N SER A 133 -0.88 15.24 4.99
CA SER A 133 0.12 14.46 4.28
C SER A 133 -0.23 14.40 2.80
N LEU A 134 0.74 14.70 1.97
CA LEU A 134 0.66 14.60 0.53
C LEU A 134 1.67 13.57 0.07
N THR A 135 1.19 12.56 -0.65
CA THR A 135 2.00 11.46 -1.14
C THR A 135 1.88 11.40 -2.67
N VAL A 136 3.00 11.37 -3.33
CA VAL A 136 3.07 11.16 -4.78
C VAL A 136 3.84 9.89 -5.08
N THR A 137 3.25 9.02 -5.88
CA THR A 137 3.80 7.73 -6.23
C THR A 137 3.92 7.59 -7.75
N SER A 138 5.11 7.26 -8.24
CA SER A 138 5.36 7.00 -9.65
C SER A 138 6.43 5.92 -9.86
N GLN A 139 6.74 5.61 -11.12
CA GLN A 139 7.82 4.67 -11.47
C GLN A 139 9.21 5.29 -11.41
N ASP A 140 9.31 6.61 -11.23
CA ASP A 140 10.55 7.36 -11.13
C ASP A 140 10.54 8.22 -9.87
N GLY A 141 11.56 8.06 -9.03
CA GLY A 141 11.69 8.80 -7.78
C GLY A 141 11.86 10.30 -7.97
N ALA A 142 12.62 10.72 -8.98
CA ALA A 142 12.79 12.13 -9.31
C ALA A 142 11.47 12.74 -9.79
N TRP A 143 10.74 12.02 -10.63
CA TRP A 143 9.42 12.43 -11.09
C TRP A 143 8.39 12.54 -9.96
N SER A 144 8.37 11.56 -9.03
CA SER A 144 7.51 11.65 -7.84
C SER A 144 7.78 12.91 -7.02
N TYR A 145 9.05 13.27 -6.88
CA TYR A 145 9.46 14.47 -6.16
C TYR A 145 9.08 15.76 -6.90
N GLU A 146 9.32 15.84 -8.22
CA GLU A 146 8.97 17.01 -9.04
C GLU A 146 7.46 17.27 -9.02
N VAL A 147 6.65 16.23 -9.21
CA VAL A 147 5.19 16.35 -9.11
C VAL A 147 4.77 16.80 -7.72
N LEU A 148 5.35 16.25 -6.65
CA LEU A 148 5.08 16.66 -5.28
C LEU A 148 5.35 18.15 -5.06
N MET A 149 6.50 18.62 -5.53
CA MET A 149 6.88 20.04 -5.42
C MET A 149 5.94 20.95 -6.21
N SER A 150 5.58 20.58 -7.42
CA SER A 150 4.61 21.33 -8.24
C SER A 150 3.24 21.41 -7.56
N VAL A 151 2.75 20.29 -6.97
CA VAL A 151 1.49 20.32 -6.21
C VAL A 151 1.59 21.29 -5.04
N MET A 152 2.66 21.23 -4.25
CA MET A 152 2.85 22.08 -3.07
C MET A 152 2.94 23.56 -3.44
N GLU A 153 3.59 23.91 -4.54
CA GLU A 153 3.74 25.28 -5.00
C GLU A 153 2.43 25.87 -5.52
N ASN A 154 1.65 25.06 -6.25
CA ASN A 154 0.43 25.50 -6.89
C ASN A 154 -0.84 25.35 -6.05
N TYR A 155 -0.82 24.47 -5.01
CA TYR A 155 -1.96 24.27 -4.12
C TYR A 155 -2.52 25.56 -3.50
N PRO A 156 -1.72 26.51 -2.96
CA PRO A 156 -2.25 27.72 -2.33
C PRO A 156 -3.07 28.59 -3.25
N GLN A 157 -2.76 28.59 -4.56
CA GLN A 157 -3.50 29.36 -5.55
C GLN A 157 -4.94 28.85 -5.71
N VAL A 158 -5.11 27.52 -5.77
CA VAL A 158 -6.42 26.87 -5.89
C VAL A 158 -7.18 26.90 -4.56
N ALA A 159 -6.49 26.62 -3.46
CA ALA A 159 -7.06 26.63 -2.11
C ALA A 159 -7.66 28.00 -1.74
N ARG A 160 -7.09 29.10 -2.23
CA ARG A 160 -7.60 30.46 -2.00
C ARG A 160 -9.06 30.63 -2.42
N TYR A 161 -9.49 29.97 -3.49
CA TYR A 161 -10.88 30.04 -3.97
C TYR A 161 -11.87 29.31 -3.09
N VAL A 162 -11.40 28.34 -2.28
CA VAL A 162 -12.25 27.46 -1.47
C VAL A 162 -12.19 27.85 0.02
N ILE A 163 -10.99 28.03 0.56
CA ILE A 163 -10.76 28.23 1.99
C ILE A 163 -10.19 29.62 2.32
N GLY A 164 -9.96 30.45 1.30
CA GLY A 164 -9.34 31.77 1.47
C GLY A 164 -7.81 31.71 1.52
N ASP A 165 -7.19 32.86 1.84
CA ASP A 165 -5.75 32.94 1.93
C ASP A 165 -5.24 32.03 3.08
N SER A 166 -4.34 31.13 2.73
CA SER A 166 -3.77 30.16 3.65
C SER A 166 -2.26 30.03 3.45
N THR A 167 -1.54 29.72 4.51
CA THR A 167 -0.11 29.48 4.50
C THR A 167 0.16 28.02 4.82
N MET A 168 0.98 27.38 4.00
CA MET A 168 1.48 26.04 4.26
C MET A 168 2.80 26.13 5.00
N ASN A 169 2.89 25.43 6.13
CA ASN A 169 4.11 25.32 6.91
C ASN A 169 4.57 23.87 6.88
N LEU A 170 5.69 23.59 6.24
CA LEU A 170 6.28 22.26 6.17
C LEU A 170 6.70 21.80 7.57
N LEU A 171 6.30 20.58 7.93
CA LEU A 171 6.77 19.87 9.12
C LEU A 171 7.98 18.99 8.81
N ALA A 172 8.00 18.43 7.60
CA ALA A 172 9.11 17.63 7.09
C ALA A 172 9.38 18.01 5.63
N GLU A 173 10.63 18.27 5.31
CA GLU A 173 11.03 18.57 3.94
C GLU A 173 10.98 17.29 3.11
N PRO A 174 10.35 17.31 1.93
CA PRO A 174 10.33 16.18 1.03
C PRO A 174 11.74 15.91 0.48
N SER A 175 12.02 14.64 0.26
CA SER A 175 13.28 14.21 -0.36
C SER A 175 13.00 13.33 -1.56
N VAL A 176 13.95 13.28 -2.48
CA VAL A 176 13.88 12.36 -3.62
C VAL A 176 14.01 10.93 -3.09
N PRO A 177 13.03 10.05 -3.33
CA PRO A 177 13.10 8.67 -2.87
C PRO A 177 14.18 7.90 -3.65
N GLU A 178 15.16 7.34 -2.94
CA GLU A 178 16.25 6.56 -3.54
C GLU A 178 15.87 5.09 -3.74
N GLU A 179 14.95 4.55 -2.91
CA GLU A 179 14.53 3.16 -2.95
C GLU A 179 13.04 3.04 -3.25
N PRO A 180 12.62 2.01 -4.03
CA PRO A 180 11.22 1.77 -4.27
C PRO A 180 10.51 1.33 -2.98
N TYR A 181 9.37 1.95 -2.66
CA TYR A 181 8.59 1.60 -1.46
C TYR A 181 7.98 0.20 -1.52
N ASN A 182 7.76 -0.32 -2.72
CA ASN A 182 7.20 -1.65 -2.96
C ASN A 182 8.26 -2.72 -3.22
N ALA A 183 9.52 -2.52 -2.75
CA ALA A 183 10.60 -3.48 -2.92
C ALA A 183 10.17 -4.90 -2.51
N THR A 184 10.21 -5.84 -3.45
CA THR A 184 9.84 -7.23 -3.20
C THR A 184 11.00 -7.97 -2.56
N SER A 185 10.76 -8.59 -1.42
CA SER A 185 11.71 -9.53 -0.84
C SER A 185 11.66 -10.85 -1.61
N TYR A 186 12.55 -11.04 -2.56
CA TYR A 186 12.66 -12.28 -3.34
C TYR A 186 12.84 -13.52 -2.45
N LEU A 187 13.49 -13.35 -1.29
CA LEU A 187 13.68 -14.42 -0.31
C LEU A 187 12.36 -14.83 0.37
N ARG A 188 11.42 -13.89 0.58
CA ARG A 188 10.10 -14.17 1.16
C ARG A 188 9.16 -14.83 0.16
N ASN A 189 9.30 -14.52 -1.14
CA ASN A 189 8.44 -15.08 -2.18
C ASN A 189 8.97 -16.42 -2.73
N GLY A 190 10.26 -16.71 -2.55
CA GLY A 190 10.91 -17.96 -2.97
C GLY A 190 11.14 -18.98 -1.84
N GLY A 191 10.98 -18.57 -0.59
CA GLY A 191 11.08 -19.43 0.58
C GLY A 191 9.71 -19.57 1.26
N ILE A 192 9.08 -20.69 1.04
CA ILE A 192 7.95 -21.15 1.84
C ILE A 192 8.48 -21.79 3.12
#